data_4da3f0b71f2f124f977c46402bccb426
#
_entry.id   4da3f0b71f2f124f977c46402bccb426
#
_cell.length_a   1.000
_cell.length_b   1.000
_cell.length_c   1.000
_cell.angle_alpha   90.00
_cell.angle_beta   90.00
_cell.angle_gamma   90.00
#
_symmetry.space_group_name_H-M   'P 1'
#
loop_
_entity.id
_entity.type
_entity.pdbx_description
1 polymer ?
#
loop_
_entity_poly.entity_id
_entity_poly.type
_entity_poly.pdbx_seq_one_letter_code
_entity_poly.pdbx_strand_id
1 'polypeptide(L)'
;RQMFAGVTVSVDYHIKVPKGKKVRLVCTEGGALVADFVGDMSVEIVSGNFKANSVTGGEFSVKQNKGEFEVEKLGNMTAEFKSCKVKIGEGKEMKLDCTSTTLQLMEADKLSLKTSGGTCYLGMVEDMDGTSFYTKYEVQDIGGSLKMDMRWGELNVRNINFSFATVDVKGSSTKVGLTFMEGCGYTLEL
;
A
#
# COMPACT_ATOMS: atom_id res chain seq x y z
N ARG A 1 -43.41 25.99 -2.63
CA ARG A 1 -41.97 25.53 -2.62
C ARG A 1 -41.95 24.15 -3.25
N GLN A 2 -41.67 24.05 -4.52
CA GLN A 2 -41.40 22.77 -5.19
C GLN A 2 -40.03 22.29 -4.74
N MET A 3 -39.97 21.17 -4.05
CA MET A 3 -38.72 20.43 -3.81
C MET A 3 -38.35 19.74 -5.13
N PHE A 4 -37.27 20.17 -5.75
CA PHE A 4 -36.65 19.42 -6.82
C PHE A 4 -36.01 18.18 -6.19
N ALA A 5 -36.58 17.02 -6.42
CA ALA A 5 -35.91 15.76 -6.14
C ALA A 5 -34.67 15.71 -7.01
N GLY A 6 -33.47 15.66 -6.38
CA GLY A 6 -32.22 15.56 -7.11
C GLY A 6 -32.20 14.27 -7.93
N VAL A 7 -32.13 14.39 -9.23
CA VAL A 7 -31.93 13.26 -10.13
C VAL A 7 -30.45 12.90 -10.07
N THR A 8 -30.12 11.72 -9.54
CA THR A 8 -28.77 11.17 -9.62
C THR A 8 -28.65 10.43 -10.95
N VAL A 9 -27.77 10.88 -11.82
CA VAL A 9 -27.44 10.20 -13.08
C VAL A 9 -26.15 9.40 -12.84
N SER A 10 -26.23 8.07 -13.07
CA SER A 10 -25.08 7.18 -13.11
C SER A 10 -24.77 6.83 -14.56
N VAL A 11 -23.51 6.87 -14.94
CA VAL A 11 -23.03 6.48 -16.27
C VAL A 11 -22.00 5.40 -16.12
N ASP A 12 -22.24 4.23 -16.69
CA ASP A 12 -21.35 3.08 -16.66
C ASP A 12 -20.69 2.87 -18.03
N TYR A 13 -19.36 2.72 -18.01
CA TYR A 13 -18.57 2.45 -19.20
C TYR A 13 -17.96 1.05 -19.13
N HIS A 14 -18.16 0.24 -20.17
CA HIS A 14 -17.51 -1.05 -20.33
C HIS A 14 -16.44 -0.96 -21.40
N ILE A 15 -15.16 -1.06 -21.00
CA ILE A 15 -14.02 -0.90 -21.92
C ILE A 15 -13.24 -2.21 -21.96
N LYS A 16 -13.05 -2.77 -23.17
CA LYS A 16 -12.16 -3.91 -23.39
C LYS A 16 -10.83 -3.43 -23.94
N VAL A 17 -9.75 -3.76 -23.24
CA VAL A 17 -8.38 -3.36 -23.61
C VAL A 17 -7.57 -4.59 -24.01
N PRO A 18 -6.91 -4.60 -25.18
CA PRO A 18 -5.98 -5.66 -25.55
C PRO A 18 -4.78 -5.75 -24.58
N LYS A 19 -4.23 -6.95 -24.41
CA LYS A 19 -3.02 -7.16 -23.57
C LYS A 19 -1.84 -6.35 -24.08
N GLY A 20 -0.95 -5.94 -23.18
CA GLY A 20 0.28 -5.21 -23.50
C GLY A 20 0.08 -3.76 -23.95
N LYS A 21 -1.13 -3.20 -23.76
CA LYS A 21 -1.38 -1.78 -24.04
C LYS A 21 -1.21 -0.94 -22.78
N LYS A 22 -0.94 0.36 -23.00
CA LYS A 22 -0.88 1.34 -21.95
C LYS A 22 -2.27 1.92 -21.68
N VAL A 23 -2.71 1.93 -20.41
CA VAL A 23 -4.01 2.46 -20.00
C VAL A 23 -3.83 3.61 -19.05
N ARG A 24 -4.57 4.69 -19.27
CA ARG A 24 -4.71 5.79 -18.32
C ARG A 24 -6.17 5.97 -17.96
N LEU A 25 -6.48 5.86 -16.66
CA LEU A 25 -7.80 6.12 -16.09
C LEU A 25 -7.74 7.40 -15.27
N VAL A 26 -8.67 8.30 -15.52
CA VAL A 26 -8.83 9.53 -14.71
C VAL A 26 -10.29 9.62 -14.31
N CYS A 27 -10.54 9.70 -13.00
CA CYS A 27 -11.88 9.76 -12.45
C CYS A 27 -11.93 10.83 -11.33
N THR A 28 -12.80 11.82 -11.48
CA THR A 28 -12.96 12.86 -10.45
C THR A 28 -13.89 12.37 -9.34
N GLU A 29 -15.01 11.73 -9.71
CA GLU A 29 -15.97 11.12 -8.80
C GLU A 29 -16.45 9.80 -9.39
N GLY A 30 -16.57 8.75 -8.57
CA GLY A 30 -17.01 7.43 -9.02
C GLY A 30 -15.98 6.34 -8.78
N GLY A 31 -16.00 5.28 -9.60
CA GLY A 31 -15.11 4.14 -9.39
C GLY A 31 -14.67 3.47 -10.69
N ALA A 32 -13.64 2.66 -10.57
CA ALA A 32 -13.16 1.81 -11.64
C ALA A 32 -13.03 0.36 -11.16
N LEU A 33 -13.53 -0.57 -11.96
CA LEU A 33 -13.38 -1.99 -11.76
C LEU A 33 -12.58 -2.58 -12.91
N VAL A 34 -11.47 -3.23 -12.58
CA VAL A 34 -10.59 -3.89 -13.54
C VAL A 34 -10.57 -5.38 -13.20
N ALA A 35 -10.83 -6.26 -14.17
CA ALA A 35 -10.72 -7.70 -13.93
C ALA A 35 -9.24 -8.08 -13.82
N ASP A 36 -8.62 -8.41 -14.94
CA ASP A 36 -7.19 -8.72 -15.02
C ASP A 36 -6.56 -7.84 -16.09
N PHE A 37 -5.45 -7.21 -15.77
CA PHE A 37 -4.73 -6.36 -16.69
C PHE A 37 -3.24 -6.71 -16.74
N VAL A 38 -2.72 -6.80 -17.96
CA VAL A 38 -1.30 -7.05 -18.22
C VAL A 38 -0.76 -5.93 -19.10
N GLY A 39 0.11 -5.10 -18.55
CA GLY A 39 0.70 -3.93 -19.22
C GLY A 39 0.91 -2.74 -18.27
N ASP A 40 1.18 -1.57 -18.84
CA ASP A 40 1.34 -0.33 -18.07
C ASP A 40 -0.02 0.29 -17.76
N MET A 41 -0.27 0.63 -16.50
CA MET A 41 -1.50 1.30 -16.09
C MET A 41 -1.20 2.53 -15.24
N SER A 42 -1.91 3.61 -15.52
CA SER A 42 -1.93 4.83 -14.69
C SER A 42 -3.35 5.16 -14.27
N VAL A 43 -3.55 5.32 -12.96
CA VAL A 43 -4.86 5.60 -12.37
C VAL A 43 -4.78 6.88 -11.54
N GLU A 44 -5.71 7.80 -11.78
CA GLU A 44 -5.86 9.04 -11.05
C GLU A 44 -7.32 9.18 -10.59
N ILE A 45 -7.56 9.10 -9.28
CA ILE A 45 -8.90 9.20 -8.69
C ILE A 45 -8.90 10.28 -7.62
N VAL A 46 -9.78 11.28 -7.77
CA VAL A 46 -9.91 12.34 -6.76
C VAL A 46 -10.84 11.90 -5.62
N SER A 47 -11.97 11.26 -5.95
CA SER A 47 -12.89 10.71 -4.94
C SER A 47 -13.63 9.52 -5.52
N GLY A 48 -13.40 8.34 -4.96
CA GLY A 48 -14.04 7.13 -5.44
C GLY A 48 -13.23 5.86 -5.16
N ASN A 49 -13.65 4.76 -5.75
CA ASN A 49 -13.11 3.45 -5.45
C ASN A 49 -12.43 2.83 -6.67
N PHE A 50 -11.30 2.20 -6.45
CA PHE A 50 -10.62 1.37 -7.43
C PHE A 50 -10.60 -0.08 -6.94
N LYS A 51 -11.02 -0.98 -7.79
CA LYS A 51 -10.91 -2.42 -7.52
C LYS A 51 -10.36 -3.15 -8.74
N ALA A 52 -9.39 -4.05 -8.49
CA ALA A 52 -8.87 -4.94 -9.53
C ALA A 52 -8.58 -6.33 -8.96
N ASN A 53 -8.67 -7.36 -9.80
CA ASN A 53 -8.18 -8.68 -9.46
C ASN A 53 -6.66 -8.71 -9.61
N SER A 54 -6.17 -8.43 -10.82
CA SER A 54 -4.72 -8.37 -11.03
C SER A 54 -4.28 -7.24 -11.96
N VAL A 55 -3.13 -6.62 -11.64
CA VAL A 55 -2.43 -5.65 -12.50
C VAL A 55 -0.97 -6.03 -12.54
N THR A 56 -0.51 -6.60 -13.66
CA THR A 56 0.83 -7.19 -13.79
C THR A 56 1.46 -6.89 -15.15
N GLY A 57 2.72 -7.28 -15.32
CA GLY A 57 3.43 -7.23 -16.62
C GLY A 57 3.85 -5.84 -17.09
N GLY A 58 3.76 -4.83 -16.25
CA GLY A 58 4.18 -3.47 -16.53
C GLY A 58 4.25 -2.62 -15.27
N GLU A 59 4.40 -1.31 -15.44
CA GLU A 59 4.38 -0.36 -14.35
C GLU A 59 2.95 0.07 -14.01
N PHE A 60 2.61 0.02 -12.73
CA PHE A 60 1.33 0.50 -12.25
C PHE A 60 1.53 1.76 -11.39
N SER A 61 1.01 2.89 -11.86
CA SER A 61 1.06 4.15 -11.11
C SER A 61 -0.32 4.58 -10.66
N VAL A 62 -0.46 4.97 -9.38
CA VAL A 62 -1.74 5.34 -8.78
C VAL A 62 -1.61 6.66 -8.04
N LYS A 63 -2.61 7.55 -8.25
CA LYS A 63 -2.86 8.72 -7.40
C LYS A 63 -4.31 8.70 -6.98
N GLN A 64 -4.55 8.51 -5.68
CA GLN A 64 -5.91 8.51 -5.14
C GLN A 64 -6.01 9.38 -3.90
N ASN A 65 -7.01 10.27 -3.89
CA ASN A 65 -7.14 11.25 -2.81
C ASN A 65 -8.18 10.85 -1.74
N LYS A 66 -9.26 10.15 -2.11
CA LYS A 66 -10.28 9.67 -1.18
C LYS A 66 -10.93 8.40 -1.69
N GLY A 67 -11.33 7.52 -0.78
CA GLY A 67 -12.08 6.31 -1.10
C GLY A 67 -11.31 5.03 -0.82
N GLU A 68 -11.71 3.95 -1.46
CA GLU A 68 -11.11 2.64 -1.27
C GLU A 68 -10.32 2.22 -2.52
N PHE A 69 -9.17 1.63 -2.27
CA PHE A 69 -8.33 0.98 -3.28
C PHE A 69 -8.15 -0.49 -2.89
N GLU A 70 -8.53 -1.39 -3.77
CA GLU A 70 -8.46 -2.83 -3.52
C GLU A 70 -7.89 -3.56 -4.74
N VAL A 71 -6.79 -4.29 -4.56
CA VAL A 71 -6.21 -5.13 -5.60
C VAL A 71 -5.70 -6.43 -4.99
N GLU A 72 -6.05 -7.56 -5.61
CA GLU A 72 -5.63 -8.86 -5.09
C GLU A 72 -4.18 -9.19 -5.45
N LYS A 73 -3.76 -8.90 -6.71
CA LYS A 73 -2.40 -9.22 -7.17
C LYS A 73 -1.78 -8.11 -7.99
N LEU A 74 -0.58 -7.70 -7.57
CA LEU A 74 0.19 -6.66 -8.22
C LEU A 74 1.57 -7.15 -8.69
N GLY A 75 2.04 -6.57 -9.79
CA GLY A 75 3.46 -6.54 -10.11
C GLY A 75 4.16 -5.42 -9.35
N ASN A 76 4.80 -4.51 -10.11
CA ASN A 76 5.42 -3.33 -9.54
C ASN A 76 4.42 -2.16 -9.47
N MET A 77 4.43 -1.42 -8.36
CA MET A 77 3.53 -0.29 -8.17
C MET A 77 4.24 0.91 -7.55
N THR A 78 3.90 2.10 -8.06
CA THR A 78 4.19 3.37 -7.39
C THR A 78 2.88 4.09 -7.13
N ALA A 79 2.60 4.48 -5.87
CA ALA A 79 1.33 5.08 -5.55
C ALA A 79 1.41 6.21 -4.53
N GLU A 80 0.52 7.19 -4.69
CA GLU A 80 0.24 8.24 -3.73
C GLU A 80 -1.21 8.09 -3.25
N PHE A 81 -1.41 7.85 -1.96
CA PHE A 81 -2.72 7.72 -1.33
C PHE A 81 -2.93 8.79 -0.27
N LYS A 82 -4.05 9.52 -0.33
CA LYS A 82 -4.44 10.50 0.67
C LYS A 82 -5.84 10.22 1.18
N SER A 83 -5.98 10.07 2.48
CA SER A 83 -7.26 9.78 3.14
C SER A 83 -7.99 8.57 2.53
N CYS A 84 -7.25 7.52 2.23
CA CYS A 84 -7.74 6.31 1.57
C CYS A 84 -7.76 5.11 2.53
N LYS A 85 -8.55 4.12 2.15
CA LYS A 85 -8.44 2.76 2.67
C LYS A 85 -7.89 1.88 1.57
N VAL A 86 -6.69 1.36 1.76
CA VAL A 86 -5.94 0.60 0.77
C VAL A 86 -5.86 -0.85 1.20
N LYS A 87 -6.24 -1.76 0.31
CA LYS A 87 -6.12 -3.21 0.50
C LYS A 87 -5.38 -3.81 -0.68
N ILE A 88 -4.30 -4.49 -0.39
CA ILE A 88 -3.47 -5.19 -1.38
C ILE A 88 -3.26 -6.62 -0.89
N GLY A 89 -3.54 -7.60 -1.73
CA GLY A 89 -3.22 -9.00 -1.46
C GLY A 89 -1.73 -9.23 -1.62
N GLU A 90 -1.27 -9.42 -2.83
CA GLU A 90 0.12 -9.73 -3.14
C GLU A 90 0.75 -8.64 -4.02
N GLY A 91 1.99 -8.26 -3.77
CA GLY A 91 2.76 -7.33 -4.59
C GLY A 91 4.24 -7.65 -4.64
N LYS A 92 4.88 -7.36 -5.76
CA LYS A 92 6.33 -7.55 -5.89
C LYS A 92 7.10 -6.37 -5.31
N GLU A 93 7.28 -5.33 -6.09
CA GLU A 93 8.00 -4.14 -5.66
C GLU A 93 7.02 -2.96 -5.58
N MET A 94 6.84 -2.41 -4.39
CA MET A 94 5.89 -1.34 -4.16
C MET A 94 6.56 -0.13 -3.51
N LYS A 95 6.27 1.05 -4.07
CA LYS A 95 6.64 2.35 -3.49
C LYS A 95 5.37 3.13 -3.19
N LEU A 96 5.05 3.32 -1.91
CA LEU A 96 3.80 3.91 -1.49
C LEU A 96 4.05 5.17 -0.65
N ASP A 97 3.45 6.29 -1.07
CA ASP A 97 3.35 7.53 -0.29
C ASP A 97 1.92 7.62 0.28
N CYS A 98 1.78 7.48 1.59
CA CYS A 98 0.49 7.37 2.26
C CYS A 98 0.30 8.50 3.26
N THR A 99 -0.71 9.34 3.06
CA THR A 99 -1.08 10.39 4.01
C THR A 99 -2.46 10.11 4.59
N SER A 100 -2.60 10.06 5.92
CA SER A 100 -3.86 9.79 6.63
C SER A 100 -4.60 8.56 6.08
N THR A 101 -3.86 7.51 5.77
CA THR A 101 -4.34 6.33 5.05
C THR A 101 -4.28 5.09 5.93
N THR A 102 -5.26 4.21 5.78
CA THR A 102 -5.21 2.86 6.34
C THR A 102 -4.76 1.90 5.26
N LEU A 103 -3.58 1.30 5.42
CA LEU A 103 -3.01 0.32 4.50
C LEU A 103 -3.15 -1.08 5.08
N GLN A 104 -3.70 -2.00 4.31
CA GLN A 104 -3.71 -3.44 4.57
C GLN A 104 -3.02 -4.14 3.40
N LEU A 105 -1.91 -4.81 3.67
CA LEU A 105 -1.12 -5.55 2.70
C LEU A 105 -0.87 -6.96 3.25
N MET A 106 -1.15 -7.98 2.46
CA MET A 106 -0.94 -9.36 2.91
C MET A 106 0.48 -9.85 2.64
N GLU A 107 1.01 -9.60 1.44
CA GLU A 107 2.34 -10.08 1.07
C GLU A 107 3.06 -9.11 0.12
N ALA A 108 4.37 -8.93 0.33
CA ALA A 108 5.23 -8.17 -0.56
C ALA A 108 6.68 -8.67 -0.56
N ASP A 109 7.30 -8.70 -1.74
CA ASP A 109 8.72 -8.96 -1.86
C ASP A 109 9.53 -7.74 -1.38
N LYS A 110 9.21 -6.54 -1.91
CA LYS A 110 9.86 -5.29 -1.51
C LYS A 110 8.83 -4.18 -1.30
N LEU A 111 8.91 -3.55 -0.14
CA LEU A 111 7.99 -2.49 0.24
C LEU A 111 8.75 -1.25 0.73
N SER A 112 8.69 -0.18 -0.07
CA SER A 112 9.19 1.14 0.30
C SER A 112 8.02 2.05 0.69
N LEU A 113 8.00 2.53 1.94
CA LEU A 113 6.90 3.30 2.50
C LEU A 113 7.36 4.71 2.89
N LYS A 114 6.57 5.70 2.47
CA LYS A 114 6.59 7.02 3.06
C LYS A 114 5.21 7.32 3.62
N THR A 115 5.12 7.53 4.94
CA THR A 115 3.82 7.68 5.59
C THR A 115 3.74 8.93 6.45
N SER A 116 2.55 9.53 6.47
CA SER A 116 2.25 10.66 7.34
C SER A 116 0.84 10.50 7.91
N GLY A 117 0.75 10.00 9.13
CA GLY A 117 -0.50 9.63 9.81
C GLY A 117 -1.16 8.38 9.23
N GLY A 118 -2.01 7.76 10.03
CA GLY A 118 -2.74 6.55 9.64
C GLY A 118 -2.21 5.28 10.28
N THR A 119 -2.59 4.14 9.71
CA THR A 119 -2.20 2.83 10.24
C THR A 119 -1.88 1.88 9.09
N CYS A 120 -0.79 1.13 9.24
CA CYS A 120 -0.36 0.10 8.30
C CYS A 120 -0.44 -1.28 8.97
N TYR A 121 -1.25 -2.17 8.38
CA TYR A 121 -1.33 -3.58 8.74
C TYR A 121 -0.65 -4.38 7.65
N LEU A 122 0.50 -4.95 7.94
CA LEU A 122 1.33 -5.67 6.99
C LEU A 122 1.42 -7.14 7.40
N GLY A 123 1.17 -8.03 6.47
CA GLY A 123 1.35 -9.47 6.65
C GLY A 123 2.81 -9.85 6.52
N MET A 124 3.18 -10.59 5.48
CA MET A 124 4.55 -10.98 5.19
C MET A 124 5.22 -9.96 4.27
N VAL A 125 6.37 -9.44 4.66
CA VAL A 125 7.20 -8.57 3.82
C VAL A 125 8.63 -9.09 3.86
N GLU A 126 9.20 -9.34 2.68
CA GLU A 126 10.60 -9.79 2.62
C GLU A 126 11.54 -8.62 2.95
N ASP A 127 11.51 -7.55 2.17
CA ASP A 127 12.31 -6.35 2.40
C ASP A 127 11.42 -5.12 2.61
N MET A 128 11.58 -4.45 3.74
CA MET A 128 10.83 -3.25 4.10
C MET A 128 11.76 -2.09 4.39
N ASP A 129 11.53 -0.95 3.72
CA ASP A 129 12.21 0.30 4.03
C ASP A 129 11.24 1.49 4.04
N GLY A 130 11.60 2.55 4.77
CA GLY A 130 10.79 3.75 4.68
C GLY A 130 11.03 4.80 5.74
N THR A 131 10.24 5.87 5.58
CA THR A 131 10.17 7.00 6.51
C THR A 131 8.75 7.20 7.00
N SER A 132 8.59 7.52 8.28
CA SER A 132 7.29 7.57 8.90
C SER A 132 7.13 8.74 9.86
N PHE A 133 5.95 9.34 9.81
CA PHE A 133 5.56 10.42 10.69
C PHE A 133 4.14 10.18 11.23
N TYR A 134 3.96 10.12 12.56
CA TYR A 134 2.66 9.86 13.21
C TYR A 134 1.91 8.62 12.71
N THR A 135 2.60 7.54 12.39
CA THR A 135 1.97 6.33 11.84
C THR A 135 2.16 5.14 12.77
N LYS A 136 1.15 4.30 12.84
CA LYS A 136 1.21 3.01 13.52
C LYS A 136 1.41 1.88 12.52
N TYR A 137 2.36 0.99 12.81
CA TYR A 137 2.62 -0.22 12.03
C TYR A 137 2.40 -1.47 12.87
N GLU A 138 1.61 -2.38 12.33
CA GLU A 138 1.46 -3.76 12.81
C GLU A 138 1.94 -4.68 11.70
N VAL A 139 3.11 -5.27 11.88
CA VAL A 139 3.75 -6.16 10.90
C VAL A 139 3.75 -7.57 11.47
N GLN A 140 3.29 -8.55 10.68
CA GLN A 140 3.30 -9.94 11.10
C GLN A 140 4.70 -10.55 10.97
N ASP A 141 5.23 -10.54 9.75
CA ASP A 141 6.48 -11.22 9.44
C ASP A 141 7.41 -10.36 8.58
N ILE A 142 8.70 -10.32 8.94
CA ILE A 142 9.80 -9.77 8.13
C ILE A 142 10.76 -10.92 7.78
N GLY A 143 10.95 -11.15 6.47
CA GLY A 143 11.80 -12.22 5.95
C GLY A 143 13.27 -11.84 5.85
N GLY A 144 13.58 -10.73 5.21
CA GLY A 144 14.92 -10.32 4.82
C GLY A 144 15.42 -9.06 5.55
N SER A 145 14.98 -7.88 5.17
CA SER A 145 15.49 -6.64 5.77
C SER A 145 14.41 -5.67 6.23
N LEU A 146 14.69 -4.96 7.31
CA LEU A 146 13.83 -3.90 7.86
C LEU A 146 14.67 -2.63 8.08
N LYS A 147 14.34 -1.53 7.37
CA LYS A 147 15.00 -0.24 7.52
C LYS A 147 13.96 0.87 7.66
N MET A 148 13.80 1.43 8.86
CA MET A 148 12.79 2.46 9.11
C MET A 148 13.37 3.66 9.84
N ASP A 149 13.03 4.87 9.36
CA ASP A 149 13.23 6.14 10.09
C ASP A 149 11.86 6.67 10.51
N MET A 150 11.61 6.72 11.83
CA MET A 150 10.28 6.99 12.36
C MET A 150 10.29 8.16 13.36
N ARG A 151 9.26 9.00 13.26
CA ARG A 151 9.02 10.07 14.23
C ARG A 151 7.57 10.03 14.69
N TRP A 152 7.37 10.04 16.02
CA TRP A 152 6.06 9.98 16.66
C TRP A 152 5.16 8.88 16.08
N GLY A 153 5.39 7.67 16.48
CA GLY A 153 4.61 6.54 15.95
C GLY A 153 4.82 5.27 16.77
N GLU A 154 4.34 4.18 16.22
CA GLU A 154 4.51 2.85 16.79
C GLU A 154 4.86 1.85 15.69
N LEU A 155 5.87 1.03 15.92
CA LEU A 155 6.23 -0.11 15.09
C LEU A 155 6.16 -1.36 15.95
N ASN A 156 5.33 -2.30 15.57
CA ASN A 156 5.25 -3.61 16.20
C ASN A 156 5.45 -4.69 15.13
N VAL A 157 6.54 -5.45 15.25
CA VAL A 157 6.86 -6.59 14.38
C VAL A 157 6.77 -7.87 15.20
N ARG A 158 5.87 -8.76 14.82
CA ARG A 158 5.61 -9.99 15.59
C ARG A 158 6.64 -11.07 15.36
N ASN A 159 7.15 -11.19 14.13
CA ASN A 159 8.15 -12.20 13.79
C ASN A 159 9.20 -11.60 12.86
N ILE A 160 10.45 -11.65 13.26
CA ILE A 160 11.60 -11.44 12.38
C ILE A 160 12.23 -12.80 12.14
N ASN A 161 12.30 -13.21 10.88
CA ASN A 161 12.78 -14.53 10.47
C ASN A 161 14.24 -14.72 10.89
N PHE A 162 14.65 -15.93 11.20
CA PHE A 162 16.04 -16.26 11.57
C PHE A 162 17.05 -15.99 10.46
N SER A 163 16.61 -15.92 9.20
CA SER A 163 17.44 -15.60 8.03
C SER A 163 17.54 -14.12 7.70
N PHE A 164 17.04 -13.23 8.56
CA PHE A 164 17.08 -11.78 8.28
C PHE A 164 18.51 -11.28 8.04
N ALA A 165 18.64 -10.35 7.09
CA ALA A 165 19.93 -9.76 6.75
C ALA A 165 20.25 -8.52 7.61
N THR A 166 19.27 -7.66 7.82
CA THR A 166 19.46 -6.39 8.55
C THR A 166 18.16 -5.91 9.18
N VAL A 167 18.26 -5.42 10.41
CA VAL A 167 17.21 -4.64 11.08
C VAL A 167 17.83 -3.32 11.54
N ASP A 168 17.43 -2.20 10.92
CA ASP A 168 17.87 -0.84 11.24
C ASP A 168 16.64 0.04 11.45
N VAL A 169 16.32 0.33 12.70
CA VAL A 169 15.15 1.15 13.05
C VAL A 169 15.61 2.37 13.83
N LYS A 170 15.46 3.53 13.23
CA LYS A 170 15.72 4.83 13.86
C LYS A 170 14.38 5.41 14.32
N GLY A 171 14.27 5.66 15.62
CA GLY A 171 13.05 6.16 16.22
C GLY A 171 13.26 7.45 17.02
N SER A 172 12.45 8.47 16.77
CA SER A 172 12.36 9.66 17.64
C SER A 172 10.94 9.77 18.19
N SER A 173 10.78 9.71 19.52
CA SER A 173 9.48 9.67 20.19
C SER A 173 8.57 8.55 19.65
N THR A 174 9.15 7.39 19.39
CA THR A 174 8.51 6.24 18.74
C THR A 174 8.57 5.04 19.67
N LYS A 175 7.48 4.28 19.72
CA LYS A 175 7.47 2.98 20.39
C LYS A 175 7.81 1.89 19.39
N VAL A 176 8.82 1.07 19.71
CA VAL A 176 9.28 -0.03 18.85
C VAL A 176 9.19 -1.34 19.62
N GLY A 177 8.50 -2.31 19.07
CA GLY A 177 8.44 -3.69 19.54
C GLY A 177 8.87 -4.63 18.41
N LEU A 178 9.96 -5.36 18.62
CA LEU A 178 10.49 -6.33 17.66
C LEU A 178 10.60 -7.69 18.34
N THR A 179 10.02 -8.72 17.73
CA THR A 179 10.15 -10.10 18.21
C THR A 179 10.95 -10.90 17.19
N PHE A 180 12.04 -11.47 17.61
CA PHE A 180 12.88 -12.35 16.79
C PHE A 180 12.47 -13.79 17.03
N MET A 181 12.48 -14.60 15.98
CA MET A 181 12.25 -16.03 16.09
C MET A 181 13.36 -16.69 16.90
N GLU A 182 13.05 -17.80 17.57
CA GLU A 182 14.06 -18.56 18.33
C GLU A 182 15.21 -19.01 17.41
N GLY A 183 16.43 -18.93 17.91
CA GLY A 183 17.64 -19.29 17.17
C GLY A 183 18.28 -18.15 16.38
N CYS A 184 17.72 -16.95 16.40
CA CYS A 184 18.34 -15.77 15.81
C CYS A 184 19.59 -15.35 16.63
N GLY A 185 20.75 -15.28 15.94
CA GLY A 185 21.91 -14.57 16.48
C GLY A 185 21.85 -13.09 16.02
N TYR A 186 21.87 -12.15 16.96
CA TYR A 186 21.89 -10.72 16.64
C TYR A 186 22.80 -9.93 17.58
N THR A 187 23.29 -8.79 17.07
CA THR A 187 23.97 -7.78 17.89
C THR A 187 23.05 -6.55 17.96
N LEU A 188 22.82 -6.04 19.16
CA LEU A 188 22.01 -4.86 19.39
C LEU A 188 22.92 -3.66 19.69
N GLU A 189 22.79 -2.61 18.89
CA GLU A 189 23.37 -1.29 19.12
C GLU A 189 22.24 -0.30 19.44
N LEU A 190 22.35 0.40 20.61
CA LEU A 190 21.32 1.35 21.08
C LEU A 190 21.87 2.78 21.11
#